data_a4b0f3c935cf91fed6ed796aba5bb1bd
#
_entry.id   a4b0f3c935cf91fed6ed796aba5bb1bd
#
_cell.length_a   1.000
_cell.length_b   1.000
_cell.length_c   1.000
_cell.angle_alpha   90.00
_cell.angle_beta   90.00
_cell.angle_gamma   90.00
#
_symmetry.space_group_name_H-M   'P 1'
#
loop_
_entity.id
_entity.type
_entity.pdbx_description
1 polymer ?
#
loop_
_entity_poly.entity_id
_entity_poly.type
_entity_poly.pdbx_seq_one_letter_code
_entity_poly.pdbx_strand_id
1 'polypeptide(L)'
;MRTSRNPVLGAAILALVLLGAACAQDQPGGDGGDGDGATVASTLTLGGPPECPERPFCIPGLKDVYGVEFGTFVPLDVGGPLTVEALEAGDIDVALLFSTSSVIGENGWVVLDDDKALQNAENITPVVRSEVMDETILTRLDAISAALTTENITGLNGRAEIASEDPADVAADFLEQNGLLEGPAGSGSLTVGAVGFAENQIVAEMYAQTLEAAGYTVDRQLTLESREILQPALESGDVDIAPEYLSSLLLFLDAEAAASGNPDEVRGALEPLLTDKGQSLLLSSEADDTNAFVVTQETADQYGLVAVSDLAKPAA
;
A
#
# COMPACT_ATOMS: atom_id res chain seq x y z
N MET A 1 9.35 70.69 7.33
CA MET A 1 10.15 71.56 8.28
C MET A 1 11.22 70.63 8.89
N ARG A 2 12.49 71.07 8.68
CA ARG A 2 13.75 70.76 9.37
C ARG A 2 14.17 69.33 9.46
N THR A 3 15.10 68.80 8.65
CA THR A 3 16.57 69.09 8.50
C THR A 3 17.39 68.83 9.78
N SER A 4 18.30 67.85 9.75
CA SER A 4 19.77 68.03 9.88
C SER A 4 20.38 66.58 10.09
N ARG A 5 21.22 66.05 9.21
CA ARG A 5 22.65 66.35 8.93
C ARG A 5 23.59 65.70 9.95
N ASN A 6 24.41 64.79 9.37
CA ASN A 6 25.67 64.16 9.81
C ASN A 6 26.63 65.01 10.60
N PRO A 7 27.73 64.46 11.19
CA PRO A 7 28.90 64.10 10.40
C PRO A 7 29.73 62.89 10.94
N VAL A 8 30.36 62.19 10.04
CA VAL A 8 31.70 61.68 9.76
C VAL A 8 32.84 62.07 10.76
N LEU A 9 33.66 61.12 11.15
CA LEU A 9 35.16 61.15 11.36
C LEU A 9 35.51 59.71 11.83
N GLY A 10 36.39 58.90 11.32
CA GLY A 10 37.67 59.14 10.66
C GLY A 10 38.84 58.59 11.49
N ALA A 11 39.68 57.81 10.88
CA ALA A 11 41.07 57.42 11.27
C ALA A 11 41.19 56.16 12.17
N ALA A 12 42.11 55.28 12.05
CA ALA A 12 43.23 54.95 11.16
C ALA A 12 44.05 53.83 11.84
N ILE A 13 44.44 52.81 11.08
CA ILE A 13 45.71 52.06 11.06
C ILE A 13 46.31 51.63 12.39
N LEU A 14 46.51 50.29 12.58
CA LEU A 14 47.84 49.72 12.88
C LEU A 14 47.92 48.23 12.52
N ALA A 15 48.79 47.89 11.60
CA ALA A 15 49.21 46.56 11.25
C ALA A 15 50.20 46.02 12.33
N LEU A 16 50.01 44.82 12.80
CA LEU A 16 51.05 44.05 13.50
C LEU A 16 51.12 42.67 12.94
N VAL A 17 52.21 42.36 12.22
CA VAL A 17 52.62 41.07 11.77
C VAL A 17 53.30 40.38 12.95
N LEU A 18 52.82 39.20 13.35
CA LEU A 18 53.53 38.28 14.21
C LEU A 18 53.51 36.90 13.54
N LEU A 19 54.67 36.47 13.06
CA LEU A 19 54.97 35.08 12.70
C LEU A 19 54.98 34.24 13.99
N GLY A 20 54.15 33.23 14.04
CA GLY A 20 54.17 32.16 15.02
C GLY A 20 54.17 30.84 14.32
N ALA A 21 55.28 30.10 14.36
CA ALA A 21 55.37 28.74 13.92
C ALA A 21 54.50 27.85 14.87
N ALA A 22 53.57 27.10 14.32
CA ALA A 22 52.78 26.12 15.07
C ALA A 22 53.02 24.73 14.53
N CYS A 23 53.33 23.86 15.44
CA CYS A 23 53.54 22.42 15.25
C CYS A 23 52.25 21.78 14.69
N ALA A 24 52.44 20.95 13.68
CA ALA A 24 51.43 20.00 13.22
C ALA A 24 51.20 18.98 14.33
N GLN A 25 49.96 18.90 14.80
CA GLN A 25 49.42 17.74 15.50
C GLN A 25 48.57 16.96 14.53
N ASP A 26 49.03 15.76 14.19
CA ASP A 26 48.24 14.76 13.49
C ASP A 26 47.02 14.39 14.37
N GLN A 27 45.84 14.80 13.97
CA GLN A 27 44.58 14.18 14.39
C GLN A 27 44.27 13.07 13.39
N PRO A 28 43.94 11.86 13.87
CA PRO A 28 43.41 10.84 12.95
C PRO A 28 42.06 11.33 12.48
N GLY A 29 41.98 11.62 11.20
CA GLY A 29 40.73 11.91 10.52
C GLY A 29 39.76 10.76 10.67
N GLY A 30 38.66 11.01 11.36
CA GLY A 30 37.47 10.21 11.21
C GLY A 30 36.98 10.42 9.79
N ASP A 31 37.20 9.43 8.97
CA ASP A 31 36.65 9.34 7.62
C ASP A 31 35.14 9.04 7.77
N GLY A 32 34.36 10.07 8.04
CA GLY A 32 32.93 10.12 7.81
C GLY A 32 32.75 10.59 6.38
N GLY A 33 32.95 9.70 5.44
CA GLY A 33 32.61 9.97 4.05
C GLY A 33 31.10 10.12 3.92
N ASP A 34 30.60 11.35 3.98
CA ASP A 34 29.38 11.73 3.29
C ASP A 34 29.68 11.52 1.80
N GLY A 35 29.27 10.38 1.29
CA GLY A 35 29.33 10.08 -0.13
C GLY A 35 28.35 11.01 -0.85
N ASP A 36 28.87 12.14 -1.31
CA ASP A 36 28.17 13.09 -2.18
C ASP A 36 28.10 12.53 -3.62
N GLY A 37 27.77 11.25 -3.75
CA GLY A 37 27.53 10.56 -5.02
C GLY A 37 26.04 10.52 -5.29
N ALA A 38 25.63 10.90 -6.51
CA ALA A 38 24.26 10.74 -6.97
C ALA A 38 23.80 9.29 -6.76
N THR A 39 22.62 9.09 -6.17
CA THR A 39 21.98 7.79 -6.06
C THR A 39 21.17 7.49 -7.33
N VAL A 40 20.82 6.23 -7.56
CA VAL A 40 19.94 5.87 -8.67
C VAL A 40 18.65 6.71 -8.62
N ALA A 41 17.97 6.75 -7.48
CA ALA A 41 16.75 7.55 -7.31
C ALA A 41 16.94 9.02 -7.67
N SER A 42 18.10 9.63 -7.34
CA SER A 42 18.35 11.04 -7.64
C SER A 42 18.40 11.37 -9.13
N THR A 43 18.50 10.35 -9.99
CA THR A 43 18.47 10.48 -11.46
C THR A 43 17.11 10.13 -12.05
N LEU A 44 16.19 9.61 -11.24
CA LEU A 44 14.89 9.12 -11.65
C LEU A 44 13.75 10.06 -11.25
N THR A 45 12.64 9.93 -11.97
CA THR A 45 11.38 10.65 -11.74
C THR A 45 10.36 9.71 -11.12
N LEU A 46 9.84 10.07 -9.95
CA LEU A 46 8.71 9.38 -9.31
C LEU A 46 7.40 10.01 -9.74
N GLY A 47 6.43 9.20 -10.17
CA GLY A 47 5.05 9.60 -10.40
C GLY A 47 4.11 8.99 -9.36
N GLY A 48 3.13 9.77 -8.90
CA GLY A 48 2.16 9.32 -7.93
C GLY A 48 1.19 10.42 -7.47
N PRO A 49 0.33 10.16 -6.49
CA PRO A 49 -0.70 11.10 -6.08
C PRO A 49 -0.12 12.41 -5.53
N PRO A 50 -0.83 13.55 -5.71
CA PRO A 50 -0.34 14.86 -5.32
C PRO A 50 0.07 15.01 -3.85
N GLU A 51 -0.52 14.21 -2.97
CA GLU A 51 -0.22 14.17 -1.54
C GLU A 51 1.04 13.34 -1.18
N CYS A 52 1.63 12.64 -2.13
CA CYS A 52 2.83 11.81 -1.92
C CYS A 52 3.99 12.54 -1.23
N PRO A 53 4.25 13.84 -1.48
CA PRO A 53 5.28 14.60 -0.76
C PRO A 53 5.04 14.77 0.74
N GLU A 54 3.81 14.57 1.21
CA GLU A 54 3.42 14.74 2.63
C GLU A 54 3.04 13.40 3.30
N ARG A 55 2.86 12.32 2.52
CA ARG A 55 2.43 11.02 3.04
C ARG A 55 3.59 10.21 3.61
N PRO A 56 3.49 9.68 4.85
CA PRO A 56 4.54 8.88 5.48
C PRO A 56 4.95 7.64 4.67
N PHE A 57 4.02 7.05 3.92
CA PHE A 57 4.24 5.84 3.11
C PHE A 57 4.67 6.13 1.65
N CYS A 58 5.10 7.37 1.38
CA CYS A 58 5.63 7.79 0.09
C CYS A 58 6.96 8.55 0.26
N ILE A 59 7.12 9.77 -0.26
CA ILE A 59 8.41 10.49 -0.27
C ILE A 59 9.03 10.63 1.12
N PRO A 60 8.33 11.05 2.19
CA PRO A 60 8.91 11.12 3.52
C PRO A 60 9.41 9.75 4.03
N GLY A 61 8.62 8.71 3.88
CA GLY A 61 9.02 7.36 4.30
C GLY A 61 10.16 6.79 3.49
N LEU A 62 10.17 6.98 2.17
CA LEU A 62 11.30 6.59 1.32
C LEU A 62 12.60 7.24 1.78
N LYS A 63 12.57 8.50 2.16
CA LYS A 63 13.73 9.21 2.70
C LYS A 63 14.13 8.67 4.07
N ASP A 64 13.19 8.55 4.99
CA ASP A 64 13.48 8.20 6.40
C ASP A 64 13.89 6.73 6.57
N VAL A 65 13.24 5.80 5.84
CA VAL A 65 13.46 4.35 5.97
C VAL A 65 14.56 3.87 5.03
N TYR A 66 14.56 4.37 3.79
CA TYR A 66 15.43 3.89 2.72
C TYR A 66 16.60 4.83 2.41
N GLY A 67 16.54 6.11 2.81
CA GLY A 67 17.48 7.13 2.38
C GLY A 67 17.33 7.49 0.90
N VAL A 68 16.15 7.23 0.32
CA VAL A 68 15.83 7.44 -1.09
C VAL A 68 15.26 8.84 -1.30
N GLU A 69 15.89 9.62 -2.16
CA GLU A 69 15.41 10.93 -2.62
C GLU A 69 15.41 10.95 -4.16
N PHE A 70 14.22 11.11 -4.75
CA PHE A 70 14.09 11.19 -6.20
C PHE A 70 14.53 12.55 -6.75
N GLY A 71 15.06 12.56 -7.98
CA GLY A 71 15.46 13.78 -8.67
C GLY A 71 14.28 14.68 -9.02
N THR A 72 13.13 14.06 -9.36
CA THR A 72 11.89 14.76 -9.73
C THR A 72 10.68 13.98 -9.20
N PHE A 73 9.63 14.71 -8.85
CA PHE A 73 8.32 14.15 -8.55
C PHE A 73 7.27 14.77 -9.49
N VAL A 74 6.43 13.92 -10.09
CA VAL A 74 5.31 14.33 -10.95
C VAL A 74 4.00 13.95 -10.27
N PRO A 75 3.14 14.92 -9.90
CA PRO A 75 1.83 14.63 -9.33
C PRO A 75 0.88 14.11 -10.41
N LEU A 76 0.33 12.92 -10.18
CA LEU A 76 -0.59 12.18 -11.04
C LEU A 76 -1.80 11.69 -10.25
N ASP A 77 -2.56 10.73 -10.76
CA ASP A 77 -3.64 10.09 -10.00
C ASP A 77 -3.13 9.02 -9.01
N VAL A 78 -4.03 8.40 -8.29
CA VAL A 78 -3.71 7.39 -7.27
C VAL A 78 -3.66 6.01 -7.94
N GLY A 79 -2.54 5.71 -8.60
CA GLY A 79 -2.34 4.42 -9.29
C GLY A 79 -3.27 4.19 -10.47
N GLY A 80 -3.90 5.25 -10.99
CA GLY A 80 -4.87 5.17 -12.07
C GLY A 80 -4.26 5.37 -13.46
N PRO A 81 -5.13 5.58 -14.48
CA PRO A 81 -4.71 5.64 -15.87
C PRO A 81 -3.64 6.66 -16.19
N LEU A 82 -3.62 7.83 -15.52
CA LEU A 82 -2.62 8.85 -15.78
C LEU A 82 -1.22 8.42 -15.33
N THR A 83 -1.13 7.72 -14.19
CA THR A 83 0.13 7.18 -13.68
C THR A 83 0.62 6.04 -14.58
N VAL A 84 -0.29 5.18 -15.01
CA VAL A 84 0.00 4.07 -15.94
C VAL A 84 0.52 4.59 -17.29
N GLU A 85 -0.21 5.52 -17.91
CA GLU A 85 0.18 6.12 -19.21
C GLU A 85 1.54 6.84 -19.12
N ALA A 86 1.81 7.53 -18.00
CA ALA A 86 3.08 8.24 -17.80
C ALA A 86 4.27 7.27 -17.68
N LEU A 87 4.10 6.11 -17.01
CA LEU A 87 5.14 5.08 -16.92
C LEU A 87 5.37 4.39 -18.28
N GLU A 88 4.30 4.07 -19.02
CA GLU A 88 4.38 3.52 -20.37
C GLU A 88 5.10 4.46 -21.35
N ALA A 89 4.81 5.76 -21.26
CA ALA A 89 5.41 6.77 -22.13
C ALA A 89 6.87 7.10 -21.76
N GLY A 90 7.34 6.70 -20.57
CA GLY A 90 8.65 7.07 -20.04
C GLY A 90 8.71 8.54 -19.56
N ASP A 91 7.56 9.15 -19.26
CA ASP A 91 7.47 10.48 -18.66
C ASP A 91 7.84 10.43 -17.16
N ILE A 92 7.71 9.26 -16.55
CA ILE A 92 8.19 8.89 -15.21
C ILE A 92 8.97 7.58 -15.29
N ASP A 93 9.90 7.36 -14.36
CA ASP A 93 10.74 6.16 -14.28
C ASP A 93 10.23 5.16 -13.24
N VAL A 94 9.59 5.68 -12.17
CA VAL A 94 9.00 4.92 -11.07
C VAL A 94 7.58 5.41 -10.85
N ALA A 95 6.64 4.47 -10.79
CA ALA A 95 5.24 4.75 -10.50
C ALA A 95 4.86 4.25 -9.10
N LEU A 96 4.02 4.99 -8.38
CA LEU A 96 3.30 4.49 -7.23
C LEU A 96 1.97 3.90 -7.70
N LEU A 97 1.85 2.58 -7.68
CA LEU A 97 0.64 1.82 -8.01
C LEU A 97 0.18 1.02 -6.79
N PHE A 98 -0.85 0.21 -6.96
CA PHE A 98 -1.23 -0.82 -5.98
C PHE A 98 -0.59 -2.16 -6.36
N SER A 99 -0.18 -2.95 -5.36
CA SER A 99 0.51 -4.24 -5.58
C SER A 99 -0.34 -5.27 -6.32
N THR A 100 -1.66 -5.14 -6.24
CA THR A 100 -2.64 -5.99 -6.94
C THR A 100 -3.10 -5.43 -8.28
N SER A 101 -2.48 -4.33 -8.74
CA SER A 101 -2.83 -3.70 -10.03
C SER A 101 -2.49 -4.60 -11.21
N SER A 102 -3.50 -5.01 -11.95
CA SER A 102 -3.39 -5.95 -13.08
C SER A 102 -2.50 -5.46 -14.22
N VAL A 103 -2.40 -4.13 -14.42
CA VAL A 103 -1.57 -3.52 -15.45
C VAL A 103 -0.08 -3.81 -15.27
N ILE A 104 0.37 -4.12 -14.04
CA ILE A 104 1.76 -4.46 -13.74
C ILE A 104 2.17 -5.74 -14.50
N GLY A 105 1.35 -6.79 -14.36
CA GLY A 105 1.58 -8.08 -15.04
C GLY A 105 1.42 -7.99 -16.54
N GLU A 106 0.42 -7.24 -17.03
CA GLU A 106 0.17 -7.07 -18.46
C GLU A 106 1.31 -6.40 -19.20
N ASN A 107 1.90 -5.38 -18.59
CA ASN A 107 3.03 -4.66 -19.16
C ASN A 107 4.38 -5.31 -18.88
N GLY A 108 4.42 -6.38 -18.06
CA GLY A 108 5.66 -7.00 -17.63
C GLY A 108 6.53 -6.06 -16.80
N TRP A 109 5.91 -5.20 -16.00
CA TRP A 109 6.59 -4.28 -15.09
C TRP A 109 7.07 -4.99 -13.82
N VAL A 110 7.99 -4.38 -13.13
CA VAL A 110 8.62 -4.91 -11.93
C VAL A 110 8.15 -4.13 -10.71
N VAL A 111 7.54 -4.83 -9.75
CA VAL A 111 7.31 -4.30 -8.40
C VAL A 111 8.62 -4.38 -7.63
N LEU A 112 9.08 -3.27 -7.07
CA LEU A 112 10.23 -3.27 -6.18
C LEU A 112 9.81 -3.80 -4.81
N ASP A 113 10.54 -4.81 -4.32
CA ASP A 113 10.31 -5.40 -3.00
C ASP A 113 10.49 -4.36 -1.88
N ASP A 114 9.51 -4.19 -1.02
CA ASP A 114 9.56 -3.30 0.16
C ASP A 114 10.36 -3.97 1.29
N ASP A 115 11.65 -4.20 1.06
CA ASP A 115 12.56 -4.99 1.89
C ASP A 115 12.81 -4.42 3.30
N LYS A 116 12.28 -3.22 3.60
CA LYS A 116 12.32 -2.62 4.95
C LYS A 116 10.93 -2.32 5.52
N ALA A 117 9.87 -2.86 4.90
CA ALA A 117 8.49 -2.76 5.37
C ALA A 117 8.05 -1.30 5.64
N LEU A 118 8.22 -0.43 4.64
CA LEU A 118 7.71 0.94 4.67
C LEU A 118 6.17 0.94 4.60
N GLN A 119 5.62 0.07 3.76
CA GLN A 119 4.18 0.01 3.55
C GLN A 119 3.48 -0.73 4.70
N ASN A 120 2.22 -0.39 4.93
CA ASN A 120 1.40 -1.11 5.89
C ASN A 120 0.89 -2.42 5.29
N ALA A 121 0.65 -3.41 6.15
CA ALA A 121 0.01 -4.65 5.75
C ALA A 121 -1.46 -4.41 5.42
N GLU A 122 -1.84 -4.65 4.17
CA GLU A 122 -3.22 -4.50 3.64
C GLU A 122 -3.78 -5.86 3.19
N ASN A 123 -3.46 -6.92 3.94
CA ASN A 123 -3.94 -8.27 3.64
C ASN A 123 -5.47 -8.33 3.63
N ILE A 124 -6.02 -8.89 2.56
CA ILE A 124 -7.46 -9.10 2.40
C ILE A 124 -7.94 -10.07 3.47
N THR A 125 -8.94 -9.67 4.25
CA THR A 125 -9.39 -10.40 5.43
C THR A 125 -10.91 -10.38 5.55
N PRO A 126 -11.57 -11.53 5.79
CA PRO A 126 -13.00 -11.54 6.04
C PRO A 126 -13.33 -10.92 7.40
N VAL A 127 -14.28 -9.98 7.42
CA VAL A 127 -14.92 -9.46 8.63
C VAL A 127 -16.35 -9.99 8.67
N VAL A 128 -16.72 -10.61 9.78
CA VAL A 128 -18.01 -11.29 9.96
C VAL A 128 -18.68 -10.81 11.25
N ARG A 129 -19.96 -10.50 11.19
CA ARG A 129 -20.75 -10.25 12.41
C ARG A 129 -20.71 -11.48 13.32
N SER A 130 -20.32 -11.29 14.57
CA SER A 130 -20.16 -12.40 15.54
C SER A 130 -21.47 -13.14 15.81
N GLU A 131 -22.63 -12.46 15.63
CA GLU A 131 -23.97 -13.05 15.84
C GLU A 131 -24.29 -14.17 14.83
N VAL A 132 -23.79 -14.06 13.59
CA VAL A 132 -24.06 -15.04 12.52
C VAL A 132 -22.94 -16.10 12.40
N MET A 133 -21.84 -15.90 13.15
CA MET A 133 -20.66 -16.76 13.06
C MET A 133 -20.98 -18.20 13.48
N ASP A 134 -20.61 -19.14 12.62
CA ASP A 134 -20.58 -20.57 12.93
C ASP A 134 -19.34 -21.26 12.33
N GLU A 135 -19.15 -22.54 12.63
CA GLU A 135 -18.00 -23.32 12.17
C GLU A 135 -17.95 -23.47 10.64
N THR A 136 -19.10 -23.47 9.98
CA THR A 136 -19.18 -23.58 8.52
C THR A 136 -18.68 -22.28 7.87
N ILE A 137 -19.15 -21.13 8.34
CA ILE A 137 -18.70 -19.81 7.86
C ILE A 137 -17.19 -19.68 8.06
N LEU A 138 -16.70 -19.94 9.28
CA LEU A 138 -15.28 -19.89 9.59
C LEU A 138 -14.47 -20.77 8.62
N THR A 139 -14.82 -22.05 8.50
CA THR A 139 -14.07 -23.00 7.67
C THR A 139 -14.06 -22.62 6.19
N ARG A 140 -15.20 -22.14 5.68
CA ARG A 140 -15.35 -21.79 4.26
C ARG A 140 -14.54 -20.53 3.91
N LEU A 141 -14.63 -19.49 4.73
CA LEU A 141 -13.95 -18.22 4.48
C LEU A 141 -12.44 -18.32 4.72
N ASP A 142 -12.02 -19.05 5.76
CA ASP A 142 -10.60 -19.31 6.00
C ASP A 142 -9.95 -20.13 4.86
N ALA A 143 -10.70 -21.03 4.22
CA ALA A 143 -10.20 -21.75 3.05
C ALA A 143 -9.98 -20.84 1.83
N ILE A 144 -10.83 -19.85 1.63
CA ILE A 144 -10.61 -18.82 0.60
C ILE A 144 -9.38 -17.99 0.93
N SER A 145 -9.26 -17.49 2.16
CA SER A 145 -8.10 -16.71 2.59
C SER A 145 -6.79 -17.48 2.42
N ALA A 146 -6.79 -18.78 2.73
CA ALA A 146 -5.61 -19.64 2.54
C ALA A 146 -5.21 -19.86 1.07
N ALA A 147 -6.13 -19.66 0.13
CA ALA A 147 -5.91 -19.82 -1.30
C ALA A 147 -5.56 -18.52 -2.02
N LEU A 148 -5.90 -17.36 -1.43
CA LEU A 148 -5.65 -16.05 -2.03
C LEU A 148 -4.21 -15.59 -1.79
N THR A 149 -3.50 -15.28 -2.88
CA THR A 149 -2.18 -14.66 -2.90
C THR A 149 -2.23 -13.37 -3.72
N THR A 150 -1.26 -12.47 -3.54
CA THR A 150 -1.17 -11.25 -4.35
C THR A 150 -1.10 -11.57 -5.85
N GLU A 151 -0.37 -12.63 -6.24
CA GLU A 151 -0.25 -13.04 -7.65
C GLU A 151 -1.61 -13.45 -8.25
N ASN A 152 -2.38 -14.29 -7.55
CA ASN A 152 -3.64 -14.75 -8.13
C ASN A 152 -4.73 -13.68 -8.11
N ILE A 153 -4.84 -12.86 -7.06
CA ILE A 153 -5.82 -11.77 -7.03
C ILE A 153 -5.54 -10.71 -8.12
N THR A 154 -4.27 -10.39 -8.37
CA THR A 154 -3.86 -9.52 -9.48
C THR A 154 -4.35 -10.05 -10.83
N GLY A 155 -4.22 -11.36 -11.07
CA GLY A 155 -4.74 -12.00 -12.27
C GLY A 155 -6.27 -11.96 -12.38
N LEU A 156 -6.98 -12.12 -11.25
CA LEU A 156 -8.45 -12.02 -11.21
C LEU A 156 -8.92 -10.57 -11.44
N ASN A 157 -8.20 -9.58 -10.88
CA ASN A 157 -8.46 -8.17 -11.14
C ASN A 157 -8.35 -7.84 -12.64
N GLY A 158 -7.32 -8.37 -13.33
CA GLY A 158 -7.17 -8.20 -14.78
C GLY A 158 -8.33 -8.74 -15.58
N ARG A 159 -8.92 -9.85 -15.19
CA ARG A 159 -10.11 -10.39 -15.84
C ARG A 159 -11.31 -9.44 -15.71
N ALA A 160 -11.53 -8.85 -14.54
CA ALA A 160 -12.66 -7.96 -14.32
C ALA A 160 -12.40 -6.55 -14.90
N GLU A 161 -11.23 -5.97 -14.65
CA GLU A 161 -10.94 -4.57 -15.00
C GLU A 161 -10.60 -4.38 -16.48
N ILE A 162 -9.85 -5.31 -17.07
CA ILE A 162 -9.32 -5.20 -18.44
C ILE A 162 -10.16 -6.00 -19.42
N ALA A 163 -10.40 -7.29 -19.12
CA ALA A 163 -11.24 -8.12 -19.97
C ALA A 163 -12.75 -7.86 -19.79
N SER A 164 -13.14 -7.05 -18.79
CA SER A 164 -14.53 -6.71 -18.47
C SER A 164 -15.40 -7.94 -18.20
N GLU A 165 -14.83 -8.97 -17.59
CA GLU A 165 -15.58 -10.14 -17.12
C GLU A 165 -16.39 -9.77 -15.85
N ASP A 166 -17.50 -10.46 -15.65
CA ASP A 166 -18.32 -10.26 -14.44
C ASP A 166 -17.55 -10.76 -13.22
N PRO A 167 -17.39 -9.97 -12.14
CA PRO A 167 -16.79 -10.41 -10.89
C PRO A 167 -17.34 -11.74 -10.35
N ALA A 168 -18.63 -12.00 -10.56
CA ALA A 168 -19.24 -13.27 -10.14
C ALA A 168 -18.70 -14.47 -10.93
N ASP A 169 -18.51 -14.31 -12.25
CA ASP A 169 -17.94 -15.38 -13.10
C ASP A 169 -16.45 -15.60 -12.78
N VAL A 170 -15.71 -14.52 -12.53
CA VAL A 170 -14.29 -14.57 -12.12
C VAL A 170 -14.13 -15.33 -10.80
N ALA A 171 -14.99 -15.02 -9.82
CA ALA A 171 -15.01 -15.69 -8.51
C ALA A 171 -15.39 -17.17 -8.64
N ALA A 172 -16.42 -17.51 -9.44
CA ALA A 172 -16.85 -18.88 -9.67
C ALA A 172 -15.72 -19.76 -10.21
N ASP A 173 -15.02 -19.29 -11.24
CA ASP A 173 -13.89 -19.98 -11.83
C ASP A 173 -12.75 -20.23 -10.82
N PHE A 174 -12.43 -19.23 -10.00
CA PHE A 174 -11.40 -19.37 -8.96
C PHE A 174 -11.80 -20.42 -7.90
N LEU A 175 -13.03 -20.37 -7.43
CA LEU A 175 -13.55 -21.32 -6.44
C LEU A 175 -13.57 -22.75 -7.00
N GLU A 176 -13.99 -22.94 -8.25
CA GLU A 176 -14.02 -24.27 -8.89
C GLU A 176 -12.61 -24.83 -9.08
N GLN A 177 -11.68 -24.01 -9.61
CA GLN A 177 -10.29 -24.42 -9.84
C GLN A 177 -9.55 -24.82 -8.57
N ASN A 178 -9.90 -24.21 -7.42
CA ASN A 178 -9.27 -24.49 -6.13
C ASN A 178 -10.08 -25.45 -5.24
N GLY A 179 -11.24 -25.98 -5.71
CA GLY A 179 -12.07 -26.92 -4.95
C GLY A 179 -12.73 -26.28 -3.72
N LEU A 180 -12.97 -24.95 -3.72
CA LEU A 180 -13.46 -24.20 -2.57
C LEU A 180 -14.98 -24.19 -2.43
N LEU A 181 -15.70 -24.85 -3.33
CA LEU A 181 -17.15 -25.07 -3.25
C LEU A 181 -17.53 -26.26 -2.39
N GLU A 182 -16.56 -27.13 -2.05
CA GLU A 182 -16.76 -28.31 -1.18
C GLU A 182 -16.40 -27.98 0.28
N GLY A 183 -17.05 -28.66 1.24
CA GLY A 183 -16.77 -28.50 2.66
C GLY A 183 -18.01 -28.65 3.54
N PRO A 184 -17.96 -28.18 4.82
CA PRO A 184 -19.09 -28.34 5.73
C PRO A 184 -20.35 -27.62 5.20
N ALA A 185 -21.51 -28.21 5.51
CA ALA A 185 -22.81 -27.64 5.17
C ALA A 185 -23.35 -26.76 6.32
N GLY A 186 -24.05 -25.72 5.95
CA GLY A 186 -24.71 -24.78 6.85
C GLY A 186 -26.14 -24.48 6.43
N SER A 187 -26.78 -23.52 7.06
CA SER A 187 -28.11 -23.07 6.69
C SER A 187 -28.40 -21.71 7.35
N GLY A 188 -29.26 -20.95 6.73
CA GLY A 188 -29.65 -19.61 7.21
C GLY A 188 -29.67 -18.61 6.06
N SER A 189 -29.88 -17.35 6.42
CA SER A 189 -29.79 -16.23 5.48
C SER A 189 -28.67 -15.30 5.93
N LEU A 190 -27.84 -14.87 4.99
CA LEU A 190 -26.70 -13.99 5.19
C LEU A 190 -26.71 -12.88 4.15
N THR A 191 -26.16 -11.73 4.48
CA THR A 191 -25.91 -10.64 3.52
C THR A 191 -24.40 -10.43 3.41
N VAL A 192 -23.85 -10.56 2.20
CA VAL A 192 -22.47 -10.22 1.89
C VAL A 192 -22.43 -8.82 1.31
N GLY A 193 -21.57 -7.96 1.88
CA GLY A 193 -21.36 -6.60 1.41
C GLY A 193 -19.96 -6.39 0.84
N ALA A 194 -19.83 -5.42 -0.06
CA ALA A 194 -18.56 -5.00 -0.63
C ALA A 194 -18.59 -3.53 -1.05
N VAL A 195 -17.44 -2.87 -1.02
CA VAL A 195 -17.23 -1.59 -1.69
C VAL A 195 -17.10 -1.82 -3.19
N GLY A 196 -17.61 -0.87 -4.01
CA GLY A 196 -17.90 -1.08 -5.43
C GLY A 196 -16.69 -1.05 -6.38
N PHE A 197 -15.51 -1.58 -6.01
CA PHE A 197 -14.39 -1.80 -6.94
C PHE A 197 -14.14 -3.29 -7.19
N ALA A 198 -13.51 -3.63 -8.30
CA ALA A 198 -13.48 -4.98 -8.86
C ALA A 198 -12.95 -6.03 -7.86
N GLU A 199 -11.80 -5.80 -7.25
CA GLU A 199 -11.19 -6.76 -6.30
C GLU A 199 -12.10 -7.07 -5.13
N ASN A 200 -12.67 -6.05 -4.49
CA ASN A 200 -13.55 -6.22 -3.34
C ASN A 200 -14.83 -6.98 -3.72
N GLN A 201 -15.36 -6.72 -4.94
CA GLN A 201 -16.51 -7.46 -5.48
C GLN A 201 -16.18 -8.92 -5.78
N ILE A 202 -15.02 -9.21 -6.38
CA ILE A 202 -14.57 -10.58 -6.67
C ILE A 202 -14.47 -11.39 -5.38
N VAL A 203 -13.81 -10.84 -4.36
CA VAL A 203 -13.64 -11.54 -3.08
C VAL A 203 -14.98 -11.71 -2.35
N ALA A 204 -15.85 -10.71 -2.37
CA ALA A 204 -17.19 -10.82 -1.81
C ALA A 204 -18.06 -11.87 -2.54
N GLU A 205 -17.93 -11.99 -3.86
CA GLU A 205 -18.57 -13.05 -4.63
C GLU A 205 -18.02 -14.44 -4.26
N MET A 206 -16.72 -14.56 -4.02
CA MET A 206 -16.16 -15.82 -3.50
C MET A 206 -16.80 -16.21 -2.16
N TYR A 207 -16.97 -15.25 -1.24
CA TYR A 207 -17.64 -15.51 0.04
C TYR A 207 -19.10 -15.91 -0.17
N ALA A 208 -19.85 -15.16 -0.99
CA ALA A 208 -21.23 -15.45 -1.26
C ALA A 208 -21.43 -16.87 -1.87
N GLN A 209 -20.68 -17.18 -2.93
CA GLN A 209 -20.84 -18.42 -3.67
C GLN A 209 -20.42 -19.66 -2.88
N THR A 210 -19.33 -19.59 -2.08
CA THR A 210 -18.93 -20.72 -1.22
C THR A 210 -19.96 -20.99 -0.11
N LEU A 211 -20.62 -19.94 0.42
CA LEU A 211 -21.67 -20.07 1.43
C LEU A 211 -22.99 -20.56 0.82
N GLU A 212 -23.32 -20.15 -0.40
CA GLU A 212 -24.45 -20.72 -1.15
C GLU A 212 -24.25 -22.22 -1.43
N ALA A 213 -23.02 -22.61 -1.82
CA ALA A 213 -22.66 -24.03 -1.98
C ALA A 213 -22.76 -24.81 -0.67
N ALA A 214 -22.55 -24.18 0.48
CA ALA A 214 -22.75 -24.77 1.80
C ALA A 214 -24.23 -24.90 2.20
N GLY A 215 -25.15 -24.17 1.54
CA GLY A 215 -26.61 -24.25 1.79
C GLY A 215 -27.21 -23.03 2.46
N TYR A 216 -26.47 -21.92 2.59
CA TYR A 216 -27.04 -20.64 3.01
C TYR A 216 -27.80 -19.96 1.86
N THR A 217 -28.75 -19.10 2.19
CA THR A 217 -29.31 -18.12 1.27
C THR A 217 -28.51 -16.83 1.42
N VAL A 218 -27.91 -16.32 0.35
CA VAL A 218 -27.02 -15.17 0.43
C VAL A 218 -27.55 -14.00 -0.39
N ASP A 219 -27.85 -12.90 0.28
CA ASP A 219 -28.15 -11.61 -0.35
C ASP A 219 -26.82 -10.85 -0.58
N ARG A 220 -26.76 -10.02 -1.62
CA ARG A 220 -25.56 -9.30 -2.05
C ARG A 220 -25.76 -7.79 -2.04
N GLN A 221 -24.85 -7.05 -1.39
CA GLN A 221 -24.75 -5.59 -1.42
C GLN A 221 -23.32 -5.19 -1.85
N LEU A 222 -22.97 -5.46 -3.12
CA LEU A 222 -21.61 -5.41 -3.63
C LEU A 222 -21.19 -4.08 -4.28
N THR A 223 -22.01 -3.04 -4.13
CA THR A 223 -21.78 -1.73 -4.76
C THR A 223 -21.90 -0.58 -3.76
N LEU A 224 -21.54 -0.83 -2.51
CA LEU A 224 -21.49 0.22 -1.50
C LEU A 224 -20.42 1.26 -1.88
N GLU A 225 -20.72 2.54 -1.67
CA GLU A 225 -19.86 3.62 -2.16
C GLU A 225 -18.53 3.70 -1.41
N SER A 226 -18.51 3.32 -0.12
CA SER A 226 -17.31 3.45 0.71
C SER A 226 -17.40 2.65 2.01
N ARG A 227 -16.28 2.56 2.74
CA ARG A 227 -16.18 1.94 4.08
C ARG A 227 -17.04 2.68 5.10
N GLU A 228 -17.23 4.00 4.96
CA GLU A 228 -18.11 4.80 5.82
C GLU A 228 -19.58 4.35 5.74
N ILE A 229 -19.96 3.65 4.66
CA ILE A 229 -21.30 3.02 4.52
C ILE A 229 -21.25 1.55 4.91
N LEU A 230 -20.23 0.82 4.50
CA LEU A 230 -20.07 -0.61 4.77
C LEU A 230 -19.96 -0.91 6.27
N GLN A 231 -19.12 -0.19 7.00
CA GLN A 231 -18.88 -0.45 8.42
C GLN A 231 -20.13 -0.24 9.29
N PRO A 232 -20.91 0.84 9.15
CA PRO A 232 -22.22 0.95 9.83
C PRO A 232 -23.21 -0.15 9.44
N ALA A 233 -23.20 -0.63 8.18
CA ALA A 233 -24.06 -1.73 7.74
C ALA A 233 -23.69 -3.06 8.42
N LEU A 234 -22.41 -3.34 8.64
CA LEU A 234 -21.91 -4.46 9.46
C LEU A 234 -22.33 -4.29 10.94
N GLU A 235 -22.25 -3.09 11.50
CA GLU A 235 -22.66 -2.84 12.90
C GLU A 235 -24.17 -2.97 13.11
N SER A 236 -24.99 -2.56 12.13
CA SER A 236 -26.45 -2.64 12.22
C SER A 236 -27.00 -4.02 11.87
N GLY A 237 -26.25 -4.84 11.14
CA GLY A 237 -26.68 -6.15 10.63
C GLY A 237 -27.43 -6.07 9.30
N ASP A 238 -27.29 -4.96 8.58
CA ASP A 238 -27.72 -4.87 7.19
C ASP A 238 -26.77 -5.64 6.26
N VAL A 239 -25.50 -5.79 6.69
CA VAL A 239 -24.48 -6.66 6.12
C VAL A 239 -23.95 -7.59 7.21
N ASP A 240 -23.70 -8.85 6.90
CA ASP A 240 -23.18 -9.85 7.82
C ASP A 240 -21.71 -10.15 7.61
N ILE A 241 -21.24 -10.08 6.37
CA ILE A 241 -19.89 -10.50 5.96
C ILE A 241 -19.37 -9.52 4.91
N ALA A 242 -18.10 -9.11 5.04
CA ALA A 242 -17.44 -8.31 4.03
C ALA A 242 -15.93 -8.62 3.95
N PRO A 243 -15.30 -8.50 2.75
CA PRO A 243 -13.86 -8.43 2.61
C PRO A 243 -13.37 -7.05 3.03
N GLU A 244 -12.32 -7.01 3.84
CA GLU A 244 -11.68 -5.79 4.33
C GLU A 244 -10.16 -5.90 4.23
N TYR A 245 -9.49 -4.77 4.42
CA TYR A 245 -8.04 -4.60 4.34
C TYR A 245 -7.50 -4.20 5.72
N LEU A 246 -6.50 -4.91 6.22
CA LEU A 246 -6.09 -4.86 7.63
C LEU A 246 -5.81 -3.44 8.14
N SER A 247 -4.82 -2.75 7.57
CA SER A 247 -4.41 -1.45 8.09
C SER A 247 -5.39 -0.34 7.75
N SER A 248 -6.00 -0.41 6.57
CA SER A 248 -7.04 0.54 6.17
C SER A 248 -8.25 0.48 7.10
N LEU A 249 -8.66 -0.72 7.53
CA LEU A 249 -9.75 -0.87 8.51
C LEU A 249 -9.30 -0.43 9.91
N LEU A 250 -8.09 -0.80 10.33
CA LEU A 250 -7.54 -0.38 11.62
C LEU A 250 -7.56 1.15 11.75
N LEU A 251 -6.99 1.85 10.77
CA LEU A 251 -6.88 3.31 10.76
C LEU A 251 -8.24 4.01 10.59
N PHE A 252 -9.21 3.35 9.96
CA PHE A 252 -10.58 3.84 9.89
C PHE A 252 -11.28 3.78 11.26
N LEU A 253 -11.05 2.72 12.04
CA LEU A 253 -11.64 2.55 13.37
C LEU A 253 -10.91 3.33 14.46
N ASP A 254 -9.60 3.48 14.33
CA ASP A 254 -8.73 4.25 15.23
C ASP A 254 -7.63 4.95 14.42
N ALA A 255 -7.85 6.21 14.10
CA ALA A 255 -6.91 7.02 13.31
C ALA A 255 -5.55 7.27 14.01
N GLU A 256 -5.44 6.98 15.32
CA GLU A 256 -4.22 7.12 16.12
C GLU A 256 -3.46 5.78 16.26
N ALA A 257 -4.03 4.68 15.73
CA ALA A 257 -3.41 3.37 15.80
C ALA A 257 -2.09 3.33 15.02
N ALA A 258 -1.14 2.57 15.54
CA ALA A 258 0.11 2.29 14.83
C ALA A 258 -0.11 1.14 13.84
N ALA A 259 -0.32 1.48 12.58
CA ALA A 259 -0.27 0.50 11.50
C ALA A 259 1.19 0.17 11.16
N SER A 260 1.45 -1.06 10.73
CA SER A 260 2.78 -1.54 10.37
C SER A 260 2.74 -2.48 9.16
N GLY A 261 3.89 -2.80 8.58
CA GLY A 261 4.02 -3.82 7.52
C GLY A 261 3.92 -5.26 8.05
N ASN A 262 3.68 -5.46 9.36
CA ASN A 262 3.51 -6.79 9.94
C ASN A 262 2.02 -7.09 10.15
N PRO A 263 1.43 -8.03 9.38
CA PRO A 263 0.00 -8.33 9.47
C PRO A 263 -0.43 -8.84 10.86
N ASP A 264 0.42 -9.58 11.59
CA ASP A 264 0.08 -10.07 12.93
C ASP A 264 -0.04 -8.93 13.96
N GLU A 265 0.80 -7.90 13.84
CA GLU A 265 0.72 -6.71 14.70
C GLU A 265 -0.56 -5.91 14.40
N VAL A 266 -0.88 -5.71 13.13
CA VAL A 266 -2.09 -5.00 12.71
C VAL A 266 -3.33 -5.77 13.14
N ARG A 267 -3.38 -7.09 12.95
CA ARG A 267 -4.47 -7.95 13.45
C ARG A 267 -4.66 -7.83 14.96
N GLY A 268 -3.56 -7.91 15.72
CA GLY A 268 -3.60 -7.79 17.19
C GLY A 268 -4.15 -6.46 17.68
N ALA A 269 -3.95 -5.37 16.94
CA ALA A 269 -4.54 -4.06 17.23
C ALA A 269 -6.00 -3.95 16.76
N LEU A 270 -6.36 -4.58 15.63
CA LEU A 270 -7.69 -4.50 15.03
C LEU A 270 -8.73 -5.39 15.71
N GLU A 271 -8.38 -6.61 16.10
CA GLU A 271 -9.32 -7.59 16.71
C GLU A 271 -10.11 -7.06 17.92
N PRO A 272 -9.50 -6.35 18.90
CA PRO A 272 -10.26 -5.78 20.01
C PRO A 272 -11.30 -4.76 19.57
N LEU A 273 -10.96 -3.90 18.58
CA LEU A 273 -11.86 -2.86 18.07
C LEU A 273 -13.08 -3.46 17.36
N LEU A 274 -12.87 -4.54 16.61
CA LEU A 274 -13.97 -5.27 15.96
C LEU A 274 -14.82 -6.03 16.97
N THR A 275 -14.20 -6.66 17.96
CA THR A 275 -14.91 -7.37 19.04
C THR A 275 -15.86 -6.45 19.80
N ASP A 276 -15.44 -5.23 20.10
CA ASP A 276 -16.28 -4.21 20.77
C ASP A 276 -17.48 -3.79 19.89
N LYS A 277 -17.40 -4.01 18.59
CA LYS A 277 -18.47 -3.76 17.60
C LYS A 277 -19.30 -5.01 17.28
N GLY A 278 -19.05 -6.14 17.95
CA GLY A 278 -19.74 -7.40 17.69
C GLY A 278 -19.33 -8.04 16.36
N GLN A 279 -18.09 -7.83 15.93
CA GLN A 279 -17.52 -8.36 14.70
C GLN A 279 -16.32 -9.25 15.01
N SER A 280 -16.03 -10.19 14.11
CA SER A 280 -14.92 -11.12 14.18
C SER A 280 -14.05 -10.99 12.93
N LEU A 281 -12.73 -10.94 13.13
CA LEU A 281 -11.74 -10.95 12.06
C LEU A 281 -11.30 -12.41 11.84
N LEU A 282 -11.47 -12.94 10.62
CA LEU A 282 -11.07 -14.30 10.29
C LEU A 282 -9.61 -14.38 9.80
N LEU A 283 -9.21 -15.50 9.21
CA LEU A 283 -7.87 -15.66 8.65
C LEU A 283 -7.60 -14.61 7.57
N SER A 284 -6.50 -13.88 7.69
CA SER A 284 -6.04 -13.00 6.60
C SER A 284 -5.40 -13.82 5.48
N SER A 285 -5.61 -13.42 4.25
CA SER A 285 -4.94 -14.02 3.10
C SER A 285 -3.47 -13.57 2.99
N GLU A 286 -2.70 -14.25 2.12
CA GLU A 286 -1.41 -13.73 1.67
C GLU A 286 -1.56 -12.61 0.64
N ALA A 287 -2.77 -12.44 0.06
CA ALA A 287 -3.05 -11.33 -0.85
C ALA A 287 -3.02 -10.00 -0.08
N ASP A 288 -2.09 -9.14 -0.49
CA ASP A 288 -1.80 -7.85 0.14
C ASP A 288 -1.94 -6.74 -0.91
N ASP A 289 -2.93 -5.87 -0.75
CA ASP A 289 -3.22 -4.75 -1.66
C ASP A 289 -2.66 -3.43 -1.09
N THR A 290 -1.34 -3.31 -1.14
CA THR A 290 -0.62 -2.16 -0.61
C THR A 290 -0.06 -1.26 -1.70
N ASN A 291 0.45 -0.08 -1.34
CA ASN A 291 1.19 0.75 -2.30
C ASN A 291 2.46 0.04 -2.75
N ALA A 292 2.75 0.11 -4.03
CA ALA A 292 3.92 -0.49 -4.65
C ALA A 292 4.69 0.52 -5.50
N PHE A 293 6.02 0.51 -5.39
CA PHE A 293 6.89 1.26 -6.30
C PHE A 293 7.22 0.37 -7.49
N VAL A 294 6.77 0.78 -8.66
CA VAL A 294 6.79 -0.02 -9.88
C VAL A 294 7.67 0.64 -10.93
N VAL A 295 8.48 -0.14 -11.61
CA VAL A 295 9.35 0.30 -12.71
C VAL A 295 9.11 -0.57 -13.93
N THR A 296 9.49 -0.08 -15.13
CA THR A 296 9.52 -0.94 -16.31
C THR A 296 10.63 -1.98 -16.18
N GLN A 297 10.52 -3.11 -16.92
CA GLN A 297 11.59 -4.12 -16.97
C GLN A 297 12.91 -3.51 -17.47
N GLU A 298 12.85 -2.57 -18.44
CA GLU A 298 14.01 -1.86 -18.95
C GLU A 298 14.72 -1.04 -17.86
N THR A 299 13.97 -0.28 -17.07
CA THR A 299 14.49 0.49 -15.93
C THR A 299 15.09 -0.43 -14.87
N ALA A 300 14.40 -1.54 -14.55
CA ALA A 300 14.90 -2.53 -13.59
C ALA A 300 16.23 -3.13 -14.05
N ASP A 301 16.34 -3.54 -15.31
CA ASP A 301 17.56 -4.14 -15.88
C ASP A 301 18.70 -3.11 -15.97
N GLN A 302 18.40 -1.86 -16.35
CA GLN A 302 19.38 -0.79 -16.50
C GLN A 302 20.09 -0.47 -15.16
N TYR A 303 19.36 -0.42 -14.07
CA TYR A 303 19.89 -0.04 -12.76
C TYR A 303 20.05 -1.21 -11.79
N GLY A 304 19.66 -2.43 -12.20
CA GLY A 304 19.70 -3.63 -11.35
C GLY A 304 18.78 -3.52 -10.15
N LEU A 305 17.53 -3.05 -10.37
CA LEU A 305 16.53 -2.83 -9.34
C LEU A 305 15.72 -4.11 -9.11
N VAL A 306 15.63 -4.53 -7.86
CA VAL A 306 14.80 -5.64 -7.37
C VAL A 306 14.01 -5.20 -6.14
N ALA A 307 14.61 -4.38 -5.29
CA ALA A 307 14.02 -3.89 -4.05
C ALA A 307 14.07 -2.36 -3.98
N VAL A 308 13.24 -1.78 -3.12
CA VAL A 308 13.21 -0.32 -2.88
C VAL A 308 14.57 0.18 -2.40
N SER A 309 15.30 -0.63 -1.59
CA SER A 309 16.64 -0.27 -1.14
C SER A 309 17.65 -0.10 -2.28
N ASP A 310 17.40 -0.71 -3.45
CA ASP A 310 18.30 -0.58 -4.61
C ASP A 310 18.29 0.83 -5.20
N LEU A 311 17.24 1.59 -5.01
CA LEU A 311 17.12 3.00 -5.42
C LEU A 311 18.14 3.91 -4.70
N ALA A 312 18.62 3.50 -3.52
CA ALA A 312 19.63 4.23 -2.76
C ALA A 312 21.08 3.91 -3.18
N LYS A 313 21.30 2.96 -4.11
CA LYS A 313 22.64 2.63 -4.64
C LYS A 313 23.25 3.84 -5.36
N PRO A 314 24.59 3.97 -5.40
CA PRO A 314 25.23 4.98 -6.23
C PRO A 314 24.81 4.84 -7.71
N ALA A 315 24.50 5.95 -8.34
CA ALA A 315 24.31 5.98 -9.80
C ALA A 315 25.64 5.65 -10.48
N ALA A 316 25.60 4.79 -11.50
CA ALA A 316 26.80 4.31 -12.22
C ALA A 316 27.41 5.40 -13.10
#